data_9a47b29215dbf34357ee1aec0c12a290
#
_entry.id   9a47b29215dbf34357ee1aec0c12a290
#
_cell.length_a   1.000
_cell.length_b   1.000
_cell.length_c   1.000
_cell.angle_alpha   90.00
_cell.angle_beta   90.00
_cell.angle_gamma   90.00
#
_symmetry.space_group_name_H-M   'P 1'
#
loop_
_entity.id
_entity.type
_entity.pdbx_description
1 polymer ?
#
loop_
_entity_poly.entity_id
_entity_poly.type
_entity_poly.pdbx_seq_one_letter_code
_entity_poly.pdbx_strand_id
1 'polypeptide(L)'
;AEGAAWEGTLADTWIELTDESTMMGCVVEALDGHTVVGAESNYISSIDNLKAFDGGTMSGWMGTLNDWFTNFGFGEFTVAKGTLCAGDEIRIMYTRTVEDLGGSWNNSDTRLKALTFSTGKLAPKFSGDTFTYTLTVPEGTTSLLVTPTAANKNYQVRAYLGTQATGREYSRTSLIPIENGSVITVVCADDSWPTMNKTSDGKRTYTINVV
;
A
#
# COMPACT_ATOMS: atom_id res chain seq x y z
N ALA A 1 -17.65 -6.01 -16.01
CA ALA A 1 -19.03 -5.71 -15.59
C ALA A 1 -19.97 -5.95 -16.76
N GLU A 2 -21.19 -6.39 -16.51
CA GLU A 2 -22.19 -6.53 -17.56
C GLU A 2 -22.46 -5.15 -18.17
N GLY A 3 -22.29 -5.02 -19.50
CA GLY A 3 -22.37 -3.74 -20.19
C GLY A 3 -21.11 -2.90 -20.20
N ALA A 4 -20.00 -3.37 -19.62
CA ALA A 4 -18.72 -2.70 -19.79
C ALA A 4 -18.29 -2.70 -21.25
N ALA A 5 -17.60 -1.64 -21.68
CA ALA A 5 -17.09 -1.51 -23.03
C ALA A 5 -15.96 -2.52 -23.33
N TRP A 6 -15.40 -3.14 -22.31
CA TRP A 6 -14.30 -4.11 -22.41
C TRP A 6 -14.35 -5.16 -21.28
N GLU A 7 -13.62 -6.25 -21.48
CA GLU A 7 -13.29 -7.26 -20.47
C GLU A 7 -11.77 -7.42 -20.37
N GLY A 8 -11.28 -7.72 -19.15
CA GLY A 8 -9.87 -7.98 -18.92
C GLY A 8 -9.09 -6.76 -18.46
N THR A 9 -7.80 -6.74 -18.78
CA THR A 9 -6.85 -5.70 -18.36
C THR A 9 -6.76 -4.62 -19.42
N LEU A 10 -6.92 -3.36 -19.03
CA LEU A 10 -6.75 -2.20 -19.92
C LEU A 10 -5.28 -1.85 -20.10
N ALA A 11 -4.51 -1.90 -19.03
CA ALA A 11 -3.07 -1.61 -19.04
C ALA A 11 -2.33 -2.55 -18.09
N ASP A 12 -1.16 -3.00 -18.49
CA ASP A 12 -0.17 -3.72 -17.68
C ASP A 12 1.20 -3.25 -18.16
N THR A 13 1.73 -2.23 -17.50
CA THR A 13 2.92 -1.52 -17.95
C THR A 13 3.73 -0.97 -16.79
N TRP A 14 4.95 -0.58 -17.07
CA TRP A 14 5.83 0.15 -16.17
C TRP A 14 5.80 1.63 -16.51
N ILE A 15 5.73 2.46 -15.47
CA ILE A 15 5.82 3.92 -15.58
C ILE A 15 7.12 4.37 -14.92
N GLU A 16 7.89 5.18 -15.62
CA GLU A 16 9.10 5.79 -15.08
C GLU A 16 8.75 6.94 -14.14
N LEU A 17 9.27 6.89 -12.90
CA LEU A 17 8.99 7.91 -11.92
C LEU A 17 9.96 9.08 -12.04
N THR A 18 9.41 10.27 -11.86
CA THR A 18 10.13 11.53 -11.65
C THR A 18 9.88 12.06 -10.25
N ASP A 19 10.59 13.10 -9.83
CA ASP A 19 10.39 13.74 -8.52
C ASP A 19 8.96 14.30 -8.34
N GLU A 20 8.27 14.58 -9.45
CA GLU A 20 6.90 15.14 -9.47
C GLU A 20 5.83 14.05 -9.60
N SER A 21 6.22 12.78 -9.77
CA SER A 21 5.25 11.70 -9.98
C SER A 21 4.33 11.50 -8.79
N THR A 22 3.05 11.30 -9.11
CA THR A 22 1.99 10.91 -8.17
C THR A 22 1.36 9.60 -8.61
N MET A 23 0.78 8.85 -7.68
CA MET A 23 0.05 7.61 -8.03
C MET A 23 -1.05 7.89 -9.07
N MET A 24 -1.80 8.99 -8.94
CA MET A 24 -2.81 9.37 -9.93
C MET A 24 -2.20 9.65 -11.30
N GLY A 25 -1.07 10.39 -11.34
CA GLY A 25 -0.36 10.67 -12.59
C GLY A 25 0.09 9.39 -13.29
N CYS A 26 0.66 8.44 -12.54
CA CYS A 26 1.04 7.13 -13.09
C CYS A 26 -0.15 6.36 -13.65
N VAL A 27 -1.30 6.41 -13.00
CA VAL A 27 -2.53 5.75 -13.49
C VAL A 27 -3.00 6.37 -14.79
N VAL A 28 -3.02 7.70 -14.87
CA VAL A 28 -3.45 8.42 -16.09
C VAL A 28 -2.49 8.12 -17.24
N GLU A 29 -1.19 8.12 -16.99
CA GLU A 29 -0.17 7.79 -17.99
C GLU A 29 -0.29 6.33 -18.48
N ALA A 30 -0.48 5.38 -17.56
CA ALA A 30 -0.68 3.97 -17.91
C ALA A 30 -1.94 3.74 -18.77
N LEU A 31 -2.93 4.60 -18.63
CA LEU A 31 -4.20 4.56 -19.37
C LEU A 31 -4.19 5.52 -20.59
N ASP A 32 -3.01 5.82 -21.14
CA ASP A 32 -2.93 6.61 -22.38
C ASP A 32 -3.79 5.97 -23.48
N GLY A 33 -4.57 6.82 -24.17
CA GLY A 33 -5.56 6.36 -25.16
C GLY A 33 -6.95 6.03 -24.56
N HIS A 34 -7.10 5.99 -23.25
CA HIS A 34 -8.38 5.85 -22.57
C HIS A 34 -8.89 7.19 -22.01
N THR A 35 -10.19 7.33 -21.88
CA THR A 35 -10.78 8.54 -21.27
C THR A 35 -10.93 8.31 -19.77
N VAL A 36 -10.08 8.93 -18.97
CA VAL A 36 -10.15 8.90 -17.50
C VAL A 36 -10.81 10.18 -17.01
N VAL A 37 -11.91 10.08 -16.27
CA VAL A 37 -12.66 11.23 -15.73
C VAL A 37 -12.52 11.28 -14.22
N GLY A 38 -12.22 12.47 -13.70
CA GLY A 38 -12.15 12.76 -12.27
C GLY A 38 -10.73 12.67 -11.69
N ALA A 39 -9.73 12.39 -12.50
CA ALA A 39 -8.33 12.34 -12.06
C ALA A 39 -7.86 13.65 -11.41
N GLU A 40 -8.33 14.79 -11.90
CA GLU A 40 -8.05 16.13 -11.40
C GLU A 40 -8.56 16.38 -9.97
N SER A 41 -9.56 15.61 -9.54
CA SER A 41 -10.11 15.64 -8.18
C SER A 41 -9.68 14.45 -7.33
N ASN A 42 -8.64 13.74 -7.73
CA ASN A 42 -8.14 12.54 -7.05
C ASN A 42 -9.16 11.39 -6.91
N TYR A 43 -10.17 11.38 -7.77
CA TYR A 43 -11.20 10.35 -7.77
C TYR A 43 -11.57 9.94 -9.20
N ILE A 44 -11.30 8.70 -9.56
CA ILE A 44 -11.68 8.17 -10.87
C ILE A 44 -13.18 7.87 -10.84
N SER A 45 -13.94 8.69 -11.53
CA SER A 45 -15.39 8.53 -11.67
C SER A 45 -15.78 7.68 -12.87
N SER A 46 -14.95 7.63 -13.90
CA SER A 46 -15.14 6.75 -15.06
C SER A 46 -13.84 6.51 -15.80
N ILE A 47 -13.71 5.32 -16.38
CA ILE A 47 -12.74 5.04 -17.42
C ILE A 47 -13.54 4.61 -18.64
N ASP A 48 -13.36 5.31 -19.77
CA ASP A 48 -14.18 5.20 -20.97
C ASP A 48 -15.68 5.34 -20.63
N ASN A 49 -16.46 4.28 -20.87
CA ASN A 49 -17.88 4.29 -20.63
C ASN A 49 -18.31 3.64 -19.31
N LEU A 50 -17.36 3.08 -18.53
CA LEU A 50 -17.67 2.43 -17.26
C LEU A 50 -17.55 3.43 -16.12
N LYS A 51 -18.70 3.83 -15.59
CA LYS A 51 -18.81 4.83 -14.53
C LYS A 51 -18.90 4.17 -13.15
N ALA A 52 -18.50 4.90 -12.12
CA ALA A 52 -18.88 4.57 -10.77
C ALA A 52 -20.40 4.36 -10.67
N PHE A 53 -20.82 3.35 -9.94
CA PHE A 53 -22.20 2.91 -9.72
C PHE A 53 -22.89 2.22 -10.90
N ASP A 54 -22.29 2.08 -12.07
CA ASP A 54 -22.88 1.34 -13.21
C ASP A 54 -23.10 -0.16 -12.89
N GLY A 55 -22.28 -0.74 -12.02
CA GLY A 55 -22.41 -2.13 -11.58
C GLY A 55 -23.24 -2.33 -10.31
N GLY A 56 -23.88 -1.25 -9.80
CA GLY A 56 -24.67 -1.24 -8.56
C GLY A 56 -24.21 -0.15 -7.59
N THR A 57 -24.97 0.06 -6.50
CA THR A 57 -24.77 1.18 -5.55
C THR A 57 -23.40 1.19 -4.86
N MET A 58 -22.69 0.07 -4.85
CA MET A 58 -21.35 -0.04 -4.23
C MET A 58 -20.25 -0.29 -5.26
N SER A 59 -20.58 -0.18 -6.55
CA SER A 59 -19.58 -0.38 -7.59
C SER A 59 -18.81 0.90 -7.89
N GLY A 60 -17.54 0.74 -8.26
CA GLY A 60 -16.69 1.86 -8.62
C GLY A 60 -15.25 1.47 -8.86
N TRP A 61 -14.46 2.47 -9.20
CA TRP A 61 -13.04 2.33 -9.42
C TRP A 61 -12.29 2.39 -8.11
N MET A 62 -11.57 1.33 -7.82
CA MET A 62 -10.79 1.16 -6.60
C MET A 62 -9.33 1.01 -6.92
N GLY A 63 -8.47 1.54 -6.06
CA GLY A 63 -7.03 1.43 -6.20
C GLY A 63 -6.37 0.73 -5.02
N THR A 64 -5.27 0.03 -5.31
CA THR A 64 -4.33 -0.42 -4.29
C THR A 64 -2.93 0.07 -4.63
N LEU A 65 -2.18 0.39 -3.60
CA LEU A 65 -0.73 0.61 -3.65
C LEU A 65 -0.09 -0.46 -2.77
N ASN A 66 0.69 -1.37 -3.34
CA ASN A 66 1.34 -2.46 -2.59
C ASN A 66 0.37 -3.23 -1.69
N ASP A 67 -0.81 -3.59 -2.18
CA ASP A 67 -1.88 -4.29 -1.47
C ASP A 67 -2.79 -3.46 -0.55
N TRP A 68 -2.53 -2.18 -0.32
CA TRP A 68 -3.46 -1.33 0.45
C TRP A 68 -4.51 -0.72 -0.46
N PHE A 69 -5.74 -0.64 0.01
CA PHE A 69 -6.75 0.14 -0.68
C PHE A 69 -6.49 1.64 -0.51
N THR A 70 -6.45 2.34 -1.63
CA THR A 70 -6.14 3.77 -1.71
C THR A 70 -7.21 4.53 -2.50
N ASN A 71 -8.49 4.19 -2.31
CA ASN A 71 -9.59 4.87 -2.99
C ASN A 71 -9.72 6.34 -2.63
N PHE A 72 -9.03 6.80 -1.60
CA PHE A 72 -8.90 8.20 -1.27
C PHE A 72 -7.51 8.72 -1.61
N GLY A 73 -7.49 9.84 -2.35
CA GLY A 73 -6.28 10.61 -2.49
C GLY A 73 -5.15 9.90 -3.23
N PHE A 74 -5.40 9.32 -4.39
CA PHE A 74 -4.32 8.78 -5.23
C PHE A 74 -3.21 9.81 -5.47
N GLY A 75 -3.55 11.11 -5.52
CA GLY A 75 -2.58 12.19 -5.60
C GLY A 75 -1.80 12.46 -4.30
N GLU A 76 -2.19 11.87 -3.17
CA GLU A 76 -1.43 12.00 -1.92
C GLU A 76 -0.22 11.09 -1.85
N PHE A 77 -0.18 10.04 -2.67
CA PHE A 77 0.98 9.17 -2.79
C PHE A 77 1.91 9.73 -3.85
N THR A 78 3.05 10.27 -3.44
CA THR A 78 3.98 10.99 -4.31
C THR A 78 5.43 10.60 -4.05
N VAL A 79 6.27 10.72 -5.07
CA VAL A 79 7.72 10.54 -4.94
C VAL A 79 8.30 11.60 -3.99
N ALA A 80 7.87 12.85 -4.10
CA ALA A 80 8.35 13.93 -3.25
C ALA A 80 8.11 13.70 -1.76
N LYS A 81 7.01 13.03 -1.39
CA LYS A 81 6.71 12.64 0.01
C LYS A 81 7.37 11.31 0.42
N GLY A 82 8.00 10.58 -0.50
CA GLY A 82 8.51 9.25 -0.26
C GLY A 82 7.44 8.16 -0.08
N THR A 83 6.19 8.46 -0.41
CA THR A 83 5.04 7.55 -0.27
C THR A 83 4.73 6.80 -1.57
N LEU A 84 5.39 7.17 -2.66
CA LEU A 84 5.45 6.44 -3.93
C LEU A 84 6.92 6.27 -4.30
N CYS A 85 7.34 5.04 -4.57
CA CYS A 85 8.74 4.71 -4.83
C CYS A 85 8.88 3.76 -6.02
N ALA A 86 10.06 3.74 -6.63
CA ALA A 86 10.36 2.80 -7.70
C ALA A 86 10.13 1.35 -7.24
N GLY A 87 9.46 0.55 -8.07
CA GLY A 87 9.07 -0.82 -7.78
C GLY A 87 7.75 -0.97 -7.03
N ASP A 88 7.07 0.12 -6.69
CA ASP A 88 5.71 0.04 -6.15
C ASP A 88 4.75 -0.53 -7.20
N GLU A 89 3.77 -1.28 -6.73
CA GLU A 89 2.72 -1.85 -7.55
C GLU A 89 1.42 -1.07 -7.34
N ILE A 90 0.94 -0.45 -8.41
CA ILE A 90 -0.35 0.22 -8.46
C ILE A 90 -1.33 -0.70 -9.19
N ARG A 91 -2.48 -0.97 -8.60
CA ARG A 91 -3.58 -1.66 -9.25
C ARG A 91 -4.84 -0.80 -9.18
N ILE A 92 -5.46 -0.58 -10.32
CA ILE A 92 -6.78 0.04 -10.42
C ILE A 92 -7.74 -1.01 -10.95
N MET A 93 -8.85 -1.18 -10.25
CA MET A 93 -9.84 -2.20 -10.58
C MET A 93 -11.26 -1.65 -10.44
N TYR A 94 -12.16 -2.12 -11.29
CA TYR A 94 -13.58 -1.86 -11.10
C TYR A 94 -14.18 -2.93 -10.19
N THR A 95 -14.71 -2.52 -9.07
CA THR A 95 -15.37 -3.41 -8.11
C THR A 95 -16.88 -3.27 -8.21
N ARG A 96 -17.61 -4.36 -8.04
CA ARG A 96 -19.09 -4.40 -8.13
C ARG A 96 -19.73 -4.45 -6.75
N THR A 97 -19.05 -5.09 -5.82
CA THR A 97 -19.52 -5.28 -4.46
C THR A 97 -18.36 -5.18 -3.47
N VAL A 98 -18.67 -5.07 -2.20
CA VAL A 98 -17.65 -5.07 -1.14
C VAL A 98 -16.90 -6.41 -1.04
N GLU A 99 -17.50 -7.50 -1.50
CA GLU A 99 -16.85 -8.83 -1.55
C GLU A 99 -15.68 -8.84 -2.53
N ASP A 100 -15.74 -8.07 -3.61
CA ASP A 100 -14.65 -7.90 -4.57
C ASP A 100 -13.41 -7.28 -3.92
N LEU A 101 -13.58 -6.59 -2.80
CA LEU A 101 -12.50 -6.01 -1.99
C LEU A 101 -11.86 -7.02 -1.04
N GLY A 102 -12.20 -8.30 -1.15
CA GLY A 102 -11.62 -9.38 -0.33
C GLY A 102 -12.33 -9.62 1.00
N GLY A 103 -13.61 -9.26 1.09
CA GLY A 103 -14.53 -9.76 2.13
C GLY A 103 -14.37 -9.16 3.51
N SER A 104 -13.56 -8.11 3.71
CA SER A 104 -13.24 -7.60 5.04
C SER A 104 -13.64 -6.15 5.27
N TRP A 105 -14.66 -5.67 4.57
CA TRP A 105 -15.09 -4.27 4.67
C TRP A 105 -15.33 -3.79 6.11
N ASN A 106 -15.90 -4.66 6.95
CA ASN A 106 -16.19 -4.36 8.35
C ASN A 106 -15.17 -4.94 9.34
N ASN A 107 -14.05 -5.43 8.85
CA ASN A 107 -13.03 -5.99 9.71
C ASN A 107 -12.19 -4.85 10.31
N SER A 108 -12.13 -4.80 11.63
CA SER A 108 -11.36 -3.82 12.40
C SER A 108 -9.93 -4.26 12.74
N ASP A 109 -9.53 -5.47 12.32
CA ASP A 109 -8.23 -6.05 12.64
C ASP A 109 -7.08 -5.26 12.00
N THR A 110 -6.32 -4.57 12.82
CA THR A 110 -5.18 -3.73 12.44
C THR A 110 -3.83 -4.42 12.59
N ARG A 111 -3.81 -5.74 12.81
CA ARG A 111 -2.58 -6.51 12.94
C ARG A 111 -1.95 -6.75 11.57
N LEU A 112 -0.67 -7.07 11.58
CA LEU A 112 -0.03 -7.70 10.45
C LEU A 112 -0.38 -9.20 10.42
N LYS A 113 -0.57 -9.74 9.21
CA LYS A 113 -0.67 -11.18 8.96
C LYS A 113 0.70 -11.79 8.66
N ALA A 114 1.63 -10.99 8.12
CA ALA A 114 2.99 -11.40 7.84
C ALA A 114 3.97 -10.22 7.95
N LEU A 115 5.21 -10.54 8.30
CA LEU A 115 6.35 -9.63 8.29
C LEU A 115 7.58 -10.42 7.84
N THR A 116 8.08 -10.12 6.65
CA THR A 116 9.21 -10.83 6.06
C THR A 116 10.33 -9.87 5.70
N PHE A 117 11.54 -10.41 5.60
CA PHE A 117 12.77 -9.68 5.30
C PHE A 117 13.52 -10.40 4.18
N SER A 118 14.20 -9.65 3.33
CA SER A 118 15.00 -10.22 2.23
C SER A 118 16.19 -11.04 2.76
N THR A 119 16.63 -10.76 3.97
CA THR A 119 17.73 -11.50 4.66
C THR A 119 17.56 -11.42 6.17
N GLY A 120 18.22 -12.31 6.88
CA GLY A 120 18.21 -12.37 8.35
C GLY A 120 17.20 -13.36 8.91
N LYS A 121 17.27 -13.53 10.22
CA LYS A 121 16.41 -14.42 11.00
C LYS A 121 15.69 -13.64 12.09
N LEU A 122 14.39 -13.62 12.01
CA LEU A 122 13.52 -12.94 12.99
C LEU A 122 13.30 -13.80 14.23
N ALA A 123 13.44 -13.21 15.41
CA ALA A 123 13.16 -13.83 16.69
C ALA A 123 12.36 -12.86 17.60
N PRO A 124 11.32 -13.33 18.28
CA PRO A 124 10.69 -14.64 18.11
C PRO A 124 10.12 -14.84 16.70
N LYS A 125 9.64 -16.04 16.39
CA LYS A 125 8.88 -16.27 15.14
C LYS A 125 7.72 -15.28 15.06
N PHE A 126 7.46 -14.76 13.86
CA PHE A 126 6.41 -13.74 13.66
C PHE A 126 5.06 -14.20 14.19
N SER A 127 4.41 -13.30 14.90
CA SER A 127 3.00 -13.35 15.31
C SER A 127 2.43 -11.93 15.28
N GLY A 128 1.21 -11.75 14.76
CA GLY A 128 0.54 -10.44 14.72
C GLY A 128 0.32 -9.81 16.10
N ASP A 129 0.40 -10.58 17.18
CA ASP A 129 0.24 -10.14 18.57
C ASP A 129 1.58 -9.91 19.30
N THR A 130 2.69 -10.06 18.59
CA THR A 130 4.04 -9.75 19.10
C THR A 130 4.53 -8.48 18.46
N PHE A 131 4.93 -7.51 19.26
CA PHE A 131 5.24 -6.15 18.80
C PHE A 131 6.72 -5.78 18.86
N THR A 132 7.56 -6.67 19.39
CA THR A 132 9.01 -6.45 19.46
C THR A 132 9.74 -7.69 19.00
N TYR A 133 10.71 -7.47 18.12
CA TYR A 133 11.51 -8.52 17.49
C TYR A 133 12.99 -8.15 17.48
N THR A 134 13.81 -9.17 17.37
CA THR A 134 15.22 -9.06 16.99
C THR A 134 15.40 -9.69 15.61
N LEU A 135 16.04 -8.99 14.71
CA LEU A 135 16.44 -9.49 13.39
C LEU A 135 17.95 -9.67 13.38
N THR A 136 18.39 -10.92 13.41
CA THR A 136 19.81 -11.24 13.25
C THR A 136 20.13 -11.34 11.77
N VAL A 137 21.02 -10.49 11.28
CA VAL A 137 21.44 -10.47 9.87
C VAL A 137 22.87 -11.03 9.72
N PRO A 138 23.22 -11.58 8.53
CA PRO A 138 24.59 -11.98 8.25
C PRO A 138 25.56 -10.80 8.38
N GLU A 139 26.78 -11.07 8.85
CA GLU A 139 27.86 -10.07 8.90
C GLU A 139 28.06 -9.40 7.53
N GLY A 140 28.25 -8.09 7.53
CA GLY A 140 28.41 -7.29 6.30
C GLY A 140 27.10 -6.93 5.59
N THR A 141 25.95 -7.29 6.14
CA THR A 141 24.67 -6.82 5.58
C THR A 141 24.52 -5.32 5.84
N THR A 142 24.39 -4.54 4.77
CA THR A 142 24.25 -3.06 4.83
C THR A 142 22.86 -2.56 4.45
N SER A 143 22.00 -3.43 3.94
CA SER A 143 20.62 -3.08 3.58
C SER A 143 19.75 -4.32 3.45
N LEU A 144 18.44 -4.14 3.59
CA LEU A 144 17.44 -5.20 3.39
C LEU A 144 16.09 -4.64 2.94
N LEU A 145 15.26 -5.50 2.36
CA LEU A 145 13.85 -5.22 2.13
C LEU A 145 13.02 -5.71 3.32
N VAL A 146 12.01 -4.93 3.67
CA VAL A 146 10.99 -5.28 4.65
C VAL A 146 9.65 -5.39 3.93
N THR A 147 9.01 -6.54 4.01
CA THR A 147 7.70 -6.77 3.38
C THR A 147 6.67 -7.08 4.46
N PRO A 148 6.01 -6.07 5.00
CA PRO A 148 4.89 -6.24 5.90
C PRO A 148 3.61 -6.48 5.10
N THR A 149 2.72 -7.32 5.63
CA THR A 149 1.40 -7.56 5.05
C THR A 149 0.34 -7.38 6.11
N ALA A 150 -0.60 -6.46 5.90
CA ALA A 150 -1.73 -6.27 6.79
C ALA A 150 -2.66 -7.49 6.79
N ALA A 151 -3.29 -7.78 7.91
CA ALA A 151 -4.37 -8.76 7.98
C ALA A 151 -5.59 -8.30 7.18
N ASN A 152 -5.79 -6.98 7.10
CA ASN A 152 -6.87 -6.35 6.36
C ASN A 152 -6.33 -5.26 5.44
N LYS A 153 -6.61 -5.40 4.14
CA LYS A 153 -6.17 -4.45 3.10
C LYS A 153 -6.76 -3.04 3.22
N ASN A 154 -7.77 -2.84 4.05
CA ASN A 154 -8.30 -1.51 4.35
C ASN A 154 -7.30 -0.63 5.09
N TYR A 155 -6.32 -1.24 5.75
CA TYR A 155 -5.35 -0.51 6.57
C TYR A 155 -3.99 -0.48 5.92
N GLN A 156 -3.45 0.73 5.81
CA GLN A 156 -2.10 0.94 5.31
C GLN A 156 -1.07 0.40 6.29
N VAL A 157 0.05 -0.04 5.73
CA VAL A 157 1.24 -0.44 6.48
C VAL A 157 2.42 0.35 5.95
N ARG A 158 3.19 0.96 6.84
CA ARG A 158 4.39 1.71 6.48
C ARG A 158 5.56 1.28 7.36
N ALA A 159 6.75 1.27 6.76
CA ALA A 159 8.00 0.91 7.44
C ALA A 159 8.92 2.13 7.54
N TYR A 160 9.61 2.25 8.66
CA TYR A 160 10.51 3.35 8.96
C TYR A 160 11.85 2.82 9.45
N LEU A 161 12.95 3.43 9.02
CA LEU A 161 14.22 3.32 9.73
C LEU A 161 14.21 4.34 10.87
N GLY A 162 14.24 3.88 12.10
CA GLY A 162 13.97 4.66 13.30
C GLY A 162 12.51 4.55 13.73
N THR A 163 11.96 5.57 14.37
CA THR A 163 10.57 5.62 14.82
C THR A 163 9.67 6.27 13.76
N GLN A 164 8.36 6.06 13.83
CA GLN A 164 7.43 6.76 12.95
C GLN A 164 7.56 8.29 13.01
N ALA A 165 7.86 8.84 14.18
CA ALA A 165 7.91 10.29 14.38
C ALA A 165 9.20 10.95 13.85
N THR A 166 10.31 10.22 13.85
CA THR A 166 11.65 10.79 13.56
C THR A 166 12.40 10.02 12.48
N GLY A 167 11.90 8.84 12.11
CA GLY A 167 12.52 7.96 11.14
C GLY A 167 12.15 8.33 9.70
N ARG A 168 12.94 7.80 8.78
CA ARG A 168 12.65 7.88 7.35
C ARG A 168 11.74 6.73 6.94
N GLU A 169 10.67 7.03 6.21
CA GLU A 169 9.78 6.04 5.61
C GLU A 169 10.42 5.36 4.40
N TYR A 170 10.17 4.07 4.25
CA TYR A 170 10.59 3.26 3.11
C TYR A 170 9.42 2.46 2.56
N SER A 171 9.31 2.40 1.23
CA SER A 171 8.43 1.48 0.54
C SER A 171 8.88 0.02 0.76
N ARG A 172 7.96 -0.92 0.65
CA ARG A 172 8.25 -2.36 0.74
C ARG A 172 9.20 -2.86 -0.36
N THR A 173 9.44 -2.08 -1.40
CA THR A 173 10.35 -2.37 -2.51
C THR A 173 11.66 -1.62 -2.41
N SER A 174 11.78 -0.70 -1.47
CA SER A 174 12.99 0.09 -1.24
C SER A 174 13.89 -0.57 -0.19
N LEU A 175 15.17 -0.69 -0.51
CA LEU A 175 16.17 -1.17 0.45
C LEU A 175 16.30 -0.19 1.62
N ILE A 176 16.09 -0.69 2.82
CA ILE A 176 16.37 0.05 4.07
C ILE A 176 17.84 -0.14 4.40
N PRO A 177 18.64 0.93 4.47
CA PRO A 177 20.01 0.84 4.94
C PRO A 177 20.03 0.47 6.43
N ILE A 178 20.88 -0.47 6.81
CA ILE A 178 20.99 -0.95 8.18
C ILE A 178 22.43 -1.07 8.62
N GLU A 179 22.62 -0.98 9.92
CA GLU A 179 23.83 -1.33 10.65
C GLU A 179 23.45 -2.04 11.95
N ASN A 180 24.42 -2.59 12.64
CA ASN A 180 24.17 -3.20 13.96
C ASN A 180 23.59 -2.15 14.93
N GLY A 181 22.47 -2.47 15.56
CA GLY A 181 21.72 -1.55 16.42
C GLY A 181 20.68 -0.70 15.69
N SER A 182 20.55 -0.82 14.37
CA SER A 182 19.43 -0.18 13.65
C SER A 182 18.08 -0.65 14.19
N VAL A 183 17.14 0.27 14.26
CA VAL A 183 15.75 -0.03 14.63
C VAL A 183 14.86 0.21 13.43
N ILE A 184 14.08 -0.80 13.04
CA ILE A 184 13.05 -0.68 12.02
C ILE A 184 11.70 -0.69 12.72
N THR A 185 10.85 0.27 12.40
CA THR A 185 9.48 0.35 12.91
C THR A 185 8.50 0.11 11.78
N VAL A 186 7.59 -0.83 11.97
CA VAL A 186 6.47 -1.06 11.04
C VAL A 186 5.18 -0.66 11.74
N VAL A 187 4.43 0.22 11.09
CA VAL A 187 3.15 0.75 11.61
C VAL A 187 2.02 0.31 10.71
N CYS A 188 0.97 -0.22 11.30
CA CYS A 188 -0.27 -0.59 10.62
C CYS A 188 -1.44 0.22 11.18
N ALA A 189 -2.29 0.73 10.29
CA ALA A 189 -3.55 1.40 10.60
C ALA A 189 -3.40 2.64 11.50
N ASP A 190 -2.50 3.55 11.14
CA ASP A 190 -2.50 4.89 11.73
C ASP A 190 -3.78 5.63 11.32
N ASP A 191 -4.53 6.15 12.27
CA ASP A 191 -5.83 6.79 12.05
C ASP A 191 -5.75 8.07 11.20
N SER A 192 -4.56 8.65 11.06
CA SER A 192 -4.31 9.81 10.21
C SER A 192 -4.19 9.45 8.73
N TRP A 193 -4.01 8.16 8.40
CA TRP A 193 -3.86 7.73 7.02
C TRP A 193 -5.21 7.48 6.34
N PRO A 194 -5.29 7.70 5.02
CA PRO A 194 -6.47 7.33 4.24
C PRO A 194 -6.78 5.84 4.38
N THR A 195 -8.04 5.52 4.65
CA THR A 195 -8.52 4.14 4.78
C THR A 195 -9.97 4.04 4.30
N MET A 196 -10.33 2.87 3.78
CA MET A 196 -11.71 2.56 3.38
C MET A 196 -12.63 2.38 4.56
N ASN A 197 -12.12 1.79 5.64
CA ASN A 197 -12.86 1.55 6.88
C ASN A 197 -12.32 2.46 7.99
N LYS A 198 -13.18 3.33 8.49
CA LYS A 198 -12.85 4.24 9.60
C LYS A 198 -12.89 3.55 10.98
N THR A 199 -13.50 2.37 11.07
CA THR A 199 -13.54 1.59 12.31
C THR A 199 -12.31 0.71 12.40
N SER A 200 -11.49 0.91 13.43
CA SER A 200 -10.29 0.11 13.65
C SER A 200 -10.09 -0.24 15.11
N ASP A 201 -9.34 -1.30 15.37
CA ASP A 201 -8.87 -1.69 16.71
C ASP A 201 -7.71 -0.82 17.22
N GLY A 202 -7.43 0.24 16.49
CA GLY A 202 -6.34 1.17 16.74
C GLY A 202 -5.03 0.75 16.11
N LYS A 203 -4.14 1.73 15.97
CA LYS A 203 -2.81 1.57 15.39
C LYS A 203 -2.01 0.45 16.09
N ARG A 204 -1.31 -0.35 15.27
CA ARG A 204 -0.32 -1.33 15.73
C ARG A 204 1.08 -0.93 15.27
N THR A 205 2.02 -1.02 16.21
CA THR A 205 3.42 -0.69 15.94
C THR A 205 4.30 -1.90 16.29
N TYR A 206 5.10 -2.31 15.32
CA TYR A 206 6.05 -3.43 15.46
C TYR A 206 7.46 -2.85 15.41
N THR A 207 8.27 -3.20 16.39
CA THR A 207 9.65 -2.74 16.52
C THR A 207 10.61 -3.90 16.26
N ILE A 208 11.53 -3.72 15.35
CA ILE A 208 12.52 -4.72 14.94
C ILE A 208 13.92 -4.16 15.21
N ASN A 209 14.61 -4.77 16.14
CA ASN A 209 16.00 -4.45 16.49
C ASN A 209 16.93 -5.29 15.63
N VAL A 210 17.80 -4.66 14.86
CA VAL A 210 18.78 -5.33 13.98
C VAL A 210 20.06 -5.61 14.74
N VAL A 211 20.55 -6.84 14.65
CA VAL A 211 21.81 -7.29 15.29
C VAL A 211 22.64 -8.15 14.34
#